data_fcff18bbf694ca000fcad4b41ec9008e
#
_entry.id   fcff18bbf694ca000fcad4b41ec9008e
#
_cell.length_a   1.000
_cell.length_b   1.000
_cell.length_c   1.000
_cell.angle_alpha   90.00
_cell.angle_beta   90.00
_cell.angle_gamma   90.00
#
_symmetry.space_group_name_H-M   'P 1'
#
loop_
_entity.id
_entity.type
_entity.pdbx_description
1 polymer ?
#
loop_
_entity_poly.entity_id
_entity_poly.type
_entity_poly.pdbx_seq_one_letter_code
_entity_poly.pdbx_strand_id
1 'polypeptide(L)'
;MLLAVLGAGLGLTPSASAAVTATVSVNAGQQLATIPATGVGTNVAVYDGNMNNSAVPGLLGAAGIKTIRYPGGSYADIYHWQTNTTEGGYVAPNTDFDTYMGTVKAAGAQPIVIANYGSGTPQEAADWVRYANVTKGYGVKFWEIGNEIYGNGEYGSSWETDKHSSHSATTYATNLLQYASAMKAVDPTVKIGAVLTTPGNWPDGITGPGDSQDWNHTVLSIAGSKIDFVIVHHYPNATSEADLLGKPHAEIPGMASTLHSLIKQYAGSNAANVGIAVTEANGNFDPDTAPSGLFAPDEYLTWMENGAFTLDWWNMHNGTDCSKVTTVDGATDYNDYGVLSSGASCEPPLNTPFAPYYGTQMVSRLGSPGDALVQATSSTPLLTAHAVKRSNGDVDVMLINKDPSNAATVSLSYSGFSPSASTPTVYLYPKNGHTIELAATGTAATQSVPAYAITVVQLHPNTGGTTDGGTTTGTTNGGTTTGTTTTNGGTTTGTTNGGTNGGTTTGGGSGACTAAYSTTNSWSGGFQGEVKVTAGSSAVNGWTVHWTLAGGQSISQIWNGTLSTSGSGVNVKNASYNGSLAPSASTTFGFLANGTPTTPTLTCTSP
;
A
#
# COMPACT_ATOMS: atom_id res chain seq x y z
N MET A 1 17.88 60.73 -42.61
CA MET A 1 16.72 60.76 -41.72
C MET A 1 16.40 59.33 -41.36
N LEU A 2 17.03 58.84 -40.28
CA LEU A 2 16.85 57.44 -39.76
C LEU A 2 15.79 57.51 -38.67
N LEU A 3 14.67 56.79 -38.85
CA LEU A 3 13.69 56.56 -37.81
C LEU A 3 14.14 55.35 -36.98
N ALA A 4 14.42 55.57 -35.71
CA ALA A 4 14.59 54.49 -34.73
C ALA A 4 13.20 54.08 -34.18
N VAL A 5 12.81 52.82 -34.38
CA VAL A 5 11.62 52.24 -33.77
C VAL A 5 12.06 51.62 -32.43
N LEU A 6 11.65 52.21 -31.31
CA LEU A 6 11.73 51.59 -29.99
C LEU A 6 10.64 50.53 -29.88
N GLY A 7 11.02 49.25 -29.89
CA GLY A 7 10.16 48.17 -29.49
C GLY A 7 10.12 48.03 -27.97
N ALA A 8 9.00 48.37 -27.34
CA ALA A 8 8.74 48.10 -25.94
C ALA A 8 8.43 46.56 -25.79
N GLY A 9 9.40 45.81 -25.34
CA GLY A 9 9.19 44.41 -24.92
C GLY A 9 8.37 44.40 -23.65
N LEU A 10 7.11 44.00 -23.73
CA LEU A 10 6.30 43.58 -22.57
C LEU A 10 6.91 42.29 -22.01
N GLY A 11 7.71 42.42 -20.97
CA GLY A 11 8.13 41.27 -20.16
C GLY A 11 6.90 40.67 -19.50
N LEU A 12 6.47 39.52 -19.99
CA LEU A 12 5.54 38.65 -19.26
C LEU A 12 6.28 38.19 -18.00
N THR A 13 5.96 38.78 -16.85
CA THR A 13 6.32 38.20 -15.55
C THR A 13 5.61 36.86 -15.46
N PRO A 14 6.31 35.75 -15.21
CA PRO A 14 5.63 34.49 -14.95
C PRO A 14 4.67 34.70 -13.77
N SER A 15 3.40 34.37 -13.95
CA SER A 15 2.43 34.33 -12.87
C SER A 15 2.98 33.41 -11.81
N ALA A 16 3.20 33.89 -10.59
CA ALA A 16 3.51 33.03 -9.47
C ALA A 16 2.34 32.04 -9.35
N SER A 17 2.61 30.76 -9.60
CA SER A 17 1.63 29.71 -9.38
C SER A 17 1.26 29.74 -7.90
N ALA A 18 -0.03 29.59 -7.57
CA ALA A 18 -0.49 29.64 -6.19
C ALA A 18 0.10 28.46 -5.42
N ALA A 19 0.76 28.73 -4.29
CA ALA A 19 1.29 27.68 -3.41
C ALA A 19 0.18 26.72 -3.01
N VAL A 20 0.46 25.40 -3.05
CA VAL A 20 -0.47 24.38 -2.58
C VAL A 20 -0.66 24.56 -1.07
N THR A 21 -1.90 24.73 -0.63
CA THR A 21 -2.23 24.77 0.80
C THR A 21 -2.97 23.48 1.17
N ALA A 22 -2.49 22.75 2.14
CA ALA A 22 -3.05 21.49 2.59
C ALA A 22 -3.23 21.46 4.11
N THR A 23 -4.23 20.72 4.56
CA THR A 23 -4.34 20.28 5.96
C THR A 23 -4.14 18.78 6.03
N VAL A 24 -3.35 18.31 7.00
CA VAL A 24 -3.14 16.90 7.29
C VAL A 24 -3.61 16.60 8.69
N SER A 25 -4.48 15.61 8.82
CA SER A 25 -4.97 15.13 10.11
C SER A 25 -4.38 13.75 10.40
N VAL A 26 -3.68 13.62 11.53
CA VAL A 26 -3.08 12.38 12.01
C VAL A 26 -3.85 11.88 13.22
N ASN A 27 -4.37 10.66 13.15
CA ASN A 27 -5.05 10.01 14.25
C ASN A 27 -4.19 8.88 14.85
N ALA A 28 -3.32 9.22 15.80
CA ALA A 28 -2.41 8.29 16.45
C ALA A 28 -3.11 7.21 17.31
N GLY A 29 -4.42 7.37 17.53
CA GLY A 29 -5.26 6.37 18.21
C GLY A 29 -5.89 5.34 17.27
N GLN A 30 -5.85 5.57 15.96
CA GLN A 30 -6.42 4.67 14.95
C GLN A 30 -5.29 3.94 14.20
N GLN A 31 -4.96 2.76 14.69
CA GLN A 31 -4.00 1.89 14.02
C GLN A 31 -4.65 1.25 12.79
N LEU A 32 -3.96 1.29 11.67
CA LEU A 32 -4.33 0.62 10.40
C LEU A 32 -3.66 -0.76 10.32
N ALA A 33 -2.36 -0.79 10.55
CA ALA A 33 -1.54 -2.00 10.50
C ALA A 33 -0.32 -1.86 11.41
N THR A 34 0.55 -2.86 11.39
CA THR A 34 1.90 -2.81 11.99
C THR A 34 2.89 -2.97 10.86
N ILE A 35 3.97 -2.18 10.83
CA ILE A 35 5.02 -2.34 9.83
C ILE A 35 5.59 -3.77 9.92
N PRO A 36 5.47 -4.58 8.86
CA PRO A 36 5.93 -5.96 8.88
C PRO A 36 7.47 -6.04 8.90
N ALA A 37 8.00 -7.12 9.46
CA ALA A 37 9.45 -7.39 9.42
C ALA A 37 9.97 -7.64 7.99
N THR A 38 9.07 -7.86 7.04
CA THR A 38 9.32 -8.16 5.62
C THR A 38 8.78 -7.07 4.70
N GLY A 39 8.26 -5.95 5.23
CA GLY A 39 7.41 -5.00 4.49
C GLY A 39 8.06 -4.33 3.28
N VAL A 40 9.39 -4.16 3.28
CA VAL A 40 10.11 -3.47 2.21
C VAL A 40 11.08 -4.44 1.55
N GLY A 41 10.87 -4.75 0.29
CA GLY A 41 11.65 -5.73 -0.43
C GLY A 41 12.06 -5.28 -1.84
N THR A 42 12.86 -6.11 -2.48
CA THR A 42 13.29 -5.95 -3.88
C THR A 42 13.45 -7.30 -4.56
N ASN A 43 13.38 -7.31 -5.86
CA ASN A 43 13.63 -8.48 -6.69
C ASN A 43 15.09 -8.51 -7.19
N VAL A 44 15.63 -9.72 -7.36
CA VAL A 44 16.86 -9.99 -8.11
C VAL A 44 16.60 -11.13 -9.09
N ALA A 45 17.31 -11.11 -10.20
CA ALA A 45 17.13 -12.11 -11.23
C ALA A 45 18.43 -12.83 -11.56
N VAL A 46 18.35 -14.10 -11.99
CA VAL A 46 19.53 -14.90 -12.37
C VAL A 46 20.25 -14.37 -13.61
N TYR A 47 19.66 -13.46 -14.35
CA TYR A 47 20.36 -12.75 -15.44
C TYR A 47 21.15 -11.51 -14.96
N ASP A 48 20.96 -11.08 -13.70
CA ASP A 48 21.71 -9.96 -13.10
C ASP A 48 23.06 -10.43 -12.53
N GLY A 49 24.12 -10.36 -13.33
CA GLY A 49 25.48 -10.69 -12.90
C GLY A 49 26.04 -9.77 -11.83
N ASN A 50 25.37 -8.69 -11.47
CA ASN A 50 25.78 -7.70 -10.47
C ASN A 50 25.10 -7.90 -9.11
N MET A 51 24.16 -8.82 -8.97
CA MET A 51 23.37 -9.01 -7.74
C MET A 51 24.22 -9.31 -6.50
N ASN A 52 25.46 -9.82 -6.68
CA ASN A 52 26.42 -10.13 -5.63
C ASN A 52 27.60 -9.14 -5.55
N ASN A 53 27.51 -8.00 -6.23
CA ASN A 53 28.55 -6.96 -6.12
C ASN A 53 28.71 -6.54 -4.66
N SER A 54 29.95 -6.35 -4.22
CA SER A 54 30.27 -6.08 -2.81
C SER A 54 29.63 -4.80 -2.24
N ALA A 55 29.21 -3.85 -3.08
CA ALA A 55 28.50 -2.64 -2.66
C ALA A 55 27.00 -2.90 -2.38
N VAL A 56 26.39 -3.90 -3.03
CA VAL A 56 24.95 -4.17 -2.99
C VAL A 56 24.43 -4.38 -1.56
N PRO A 57 25.01 -5.23 -0.70
CA PRO A 57 24.46 -5.45 0.64
C PRO A 57 24.36 -4.16 1.47
N GLY A 58 25.38 -3.29 1.37
CA GLY A 58 25.40 -2.00 2.06
C GLY A 58 24.33 -1.04 1.55
N LEU A 59 24.11 -1.00 0.22
CA LEU A 59 23.07 -0.19 -0.41
C LEU A 59 21.67 -0.68 -0.03
N LEU A 60 21.43 -1.98 -0.09
CA LEU A 60 20.13 -2.55 0.31
C LEU A 60 19.81 -2.31 1.79
N GLY A 61 20.81 -2.50 2.66
CA GLY A 61 20.67 -2.20 4.09
C GLY A 61 20.37 -0.71 4.35
N ALA A 62 21.03 0.20 3.64
CA ALA A 62 20.81 1.65 3.74
C ALA A 62 19.42 2.06 3.21
N ALA A 63 18.91 1.40 2.17
CA ALA A 63 17.55 1.61 1.66
C ALA A 63 16.48 1.07 2.61
N GLY A 64 16.83 0.22 3.57
CA GLY A 64 15.89 -0.39 4.50
C GLY A 64 15.25 -1.67 3.98
N ILE A 65 15.84 -2.29 2.94
CA ILE A 65 15.35 -3.56 2.36
C ILE A 65 15.39 -4.66 3.42
N LYS A 66 14.29 -5.42 3.50
CA LYS A 66 14.06 -6.53 4.45
C LYS A 66 13.82 -7.86 3.77
N THR A 67 13.42 -7.86 2.51
CA THR A 67 13.23 -9.08 1.69
C THR A 67 13.93 -8.93 0.35
N ILE A 68 14.45 -10.04 -0.15
CA ILE A 68 14.99 -10.13 -1.51
C ILE A 68 14.36 -11.35 -2.16
N ARG A 69 13.68 -11.16 -3.29
CA ARG A 69 12.99 -12.21 -4.03
C ARG A 69 13.84 -12.72 -5.19
N TYR A 70 13.85 -14.03 -5.43
CA TYR A 70 14.71 -14.75 -6.37
C TYR A 70 13.98 -15.99 -6.95
N PRO A 71 14.23 -16.47 -8.17
CA PRO A 71 15.31 -16.12 -9.12
C PRO A 71 14.93 -15.06 -10.18
N GLY A 72 13.76 -14.43 -10.05
CA GLY A 72 13.37 -13.26 -10.86
C GLY A 72 12.32 -13.54 -11.91
N GLY A 73 11.09 -13.08 -11.69
CA GLY A 73 9.99 -13.02 -12.65
C GLY A 73 9.75 -14.31 -13.43
N SER A 74 9.43 -14.19 -14.69
CA SER A 74 9.19 -15.30 -15.63
C SER A 74 10.36 -16.29 -15.76
N TYR A 75 11.57 -15.87 -15.42
CA TYR A 75 12.72 -16.78 -15.38
C TYR A 75 12.54 -17.89 -14.33
N ALA A 76 11.78 -17.64 -13.26
CA ALA A 76 11.53 -18.64 -12.23
C ALA A 76 10.87 -19.91 -12.76
N ASP A 77 9.97 -19.78 -13.75
CA ASP A 77 9.21 -20.91 -14.31
C ASP A 77 9.99 -21.76 -15.32
N ILE A 78 11.25 -21.37 -15.60
CA ILE A 78 12.19 -22.12 -16.44
C ILE A 78 13.54 -22.37 -15.75
N TYR A 79 13.72 -21.96 -14.48
CA TYR A 79 14.98 -22.03 -13.76
C TYR A 79 15.13 -23.31 -12.96
N HIS A 80 16.27 -24.00 -13.14
CA HIS A 80 16.66 -25.21 -12.41
C HIS A 80 17.78 -24.89 -11.42
N TRP A 81 17.44 -24.79 -10.16
CA TRP A 81 18.33 -24.30 -9.11
C TRP A 81 19.59 -25.14 -8.87
N GLN A 82 19.48 -26.48 -9.07
CA GLN A 82 20.60 -27.41 -8.84
C GLN A 82 21.75 -27.20 -9.83
N THR A 83 21.42 -26.84 -11.07
CA THR A 83 22.38 -26.66 -12.17
C THR A 83 22.66 -25.20 -12.46
N ASN A 84 21.94 -24.26 -11.83
CA ASN A 84 21.94 -22.84 -12.15
C ASN A 84 21.76 -22.59 -13.65
N THR A 85 20.71 -23.17 -14.23
CA THR A 85 20.40 -23.07 -15.66
C THR A 85 18.93 -22.76 -15.88
N THR A 86 18.61 -22.24 -17.06
CA THR A 86 17.25 -22.02 -17.53
C THR A 86 17.00 -22.74 -18.84
N GLU A 87 15.77 -23.10 -19.10
CA GLU A 87 15.35 -23.67 -20.36
C GLU A 87 15.12 -22.56 -21.42
N GLY A 88 16.19 -22.14 -22.11
CA GLY A 88 16.12 -21.18 -23.21
C GLY A 88 16.37 -19.71 -22.82
N GLY A 89 16.79 -19.42 -21.60
CA GLY A 89 17.16 -18.07 -21.13
C GLY A 89 18.66 -17.91 -20.90
N TYR A 90 19.08 -16.71 -20.49
CA TYR A 90 20.44 -16.40 -20.08
C TYR A 90 20.54 -16.40 -18.56
N VAL A 91 21.50 -17.14 -18.02
CA VAL A 91 21.88 -17.10 -16.61
C VAL A 91 23.28 -16.49 -16.51
N ALA A 92 23.40 -15.41 -15.75
CA ALA A 92 24.68 -14.75 -15.55
C ALA A 92 25.59 -15.60 -14.64
N PRO A 93 26.90 -15.49 -14.78
CA PRO A 93 27.85 -16.13 -13.86
C PRO A 93 27.65 -15.66 -12.41
N ASN A 94 27.84 -16.56 -11.46
CA ASN A 94 27.75 -16.27 -10.01
C ASN A 94 26.38 -15.75 -9.58
N THR A 95 25.32 -16.34 -10.09
CA THR A 95 23.93 -16.04 -9.72
C THR A 95 23.22 -17.27 -9.16
N ASP A 96 23.98 -18.28 -8.77
CA ASP A 96 23.46 -19.47 -8.12
C ASP A 96 22.86 -19.15 -6.73
N PHE A 97 22.09 -20.11 -6.22
CA PHE A 97 21.34 -19.94 -4.99
C PHE A 97 22.22 -19.65 -3.77
N ASP A 98 23.41 -20.26 -3.65
CA ASP A 98 24.32 -19.99 -2.53
C ASP A 98 24.90 -18.56 -2.60
N THR A 99 25.20 -18.08 -3.80
CA THR A 99 25.65 -16.71 -4.05
C THR A 99 24.56 -15.70 -3.70
N TYR A 100 23.32 -15.95 -4.13
CA TYR A 100 22.16 -15.13 -3.73
C TYR A 100 21.99 -15.10 -2.20
N MET A 101 22.03 -16.26 -1.53
CA MET A 101 21.90 -16.34 -0.07
C MET A 101 23.04 -15.61 0.66
N GLY A 102 24.23 -15.54 0.06
CA GLY A 102 25.34 -14.71 0.54
C GLY A 102 24.97 -13.23 0.56
N THR A 103 24.39 -12.71 -0.51
CA THR A 103 23.90 -11.32 -0.62
C THR A 103 22.77 -11.05 0.37
N VAL A 104 21.78 -11.93 0.45
CA VAL A 104 20.65 -11.82 1.40
C VAL A 104 21.17 -11.70 2.85
N LYS A 105 22.05 -12.60 3.25
CA LYS A 105 22.64 -12.60 4.59
C LYS A 105 23.46 -11.34 4.87
N ALA A 106 24.27 -10.90 3.90
CA ALA A 106 25.10 -9.71 4.06
C ALA A 106 24.26 -8.42 4.15
N ALA A 107 23.12 -8.36 3.46
CA ALA A 107 22.16 -7.27 3.55
C ALA A 107 21.30 -7.29 4.83
N GLY A 108 21.32 -8.38 5.59
CA GLY A 108 20.42 -8.58 6.75
C GLY A 108 18.97 -8.73 6.36
N ALA A 109 18.70 -9.22 5.15
CA ALA A 109 17.37 -9.43 4.60
C ALA A 109 16.89 -10.88 4.79
N GLN A 110 15.62 -11.14 4.46
CA GLN A 110 15.04 -12.48 4.39
C GLN A 110 14.83 -12.87 2.91
N PRO A 111 15.05 -14.14 2.55
CA PRO A 111 14.80 -14.63 1.20
C PRO A 111 13.31 -14.89 0.98
N ILE A 112 12.84 -14.56 -0.24
CA ILE A 112 11.62 -15.10 -0.85
C ILE A 112 12.06 -15.84 -2.10
N VAL A 113 11.64 -17.11 -2.25
CA VAL A 113 12.11 -17.97 -3.33
C VAL A 113 10.93 -18.49 -4.15
N ILE A 114 11.05 -18.39 -5.46
CA ILE A 114 10.05 -18.90 -6.40
C ILE A 114 10.50 -20.30 -6.85
N ALA A 115 9.70 -21.30 -6.57
CA ALA A 115 9.88 -22.64 -7.10
C ALA A 115 9.37 -22.71 -8.54
N ASN A 116 10.16 -23.32 -9.43
CA ASN A 116 9.82 -23.51 -10.82
C ASN A 116 8.53 -24.34 -10.97
N TYR A 117 7.45 -23.66 -11.39
CA TYR A 117 6.20 -24.35 -11.73
C TYR A 117 6.16 -24.72 -13.22
N GLY A 118 6.60 -23.84 -14.10
CA GLY A 118 6.39 -23.96 -15.55
C GLY A 118 7.06 -25.18 -16.18
N SER A 119 8.27 -25.53 -15.75
CA SER A 119 9.03 -26.68 -16.26
C SER A 119 9.59 -27.60 -15.17
N GLY A 120 9.45 -27.20 -13.89
CA GLY A 120 9.92 -27.93 -12.73
C GLY A 120 8.97 -29.01 -12.22
N THR A 121 9.26 -29.51 -11.02
CA THR A 121 8.46 -30.56 -10.39
C THR A 121 8.30 -30.32 -8.89
N PRO A 122 7.26 -30.89 -8.22
CA PRO A 122 7.14 -30.87 -6.76
C PRO A 122 8.35 -31.47 -6.06
N GLN A 123 9.01 -32.46 -6.65
CA GLN A 123 10.22 -33.08 -6.09
C GLN A 123 11.41 -32.12 -6.14
N GLU A 124 11.62 -31.42 -7.25
CA GLU A 124 12.67 -30.41 -7.39
C GLU A 124 12.51 -29.28 -6.35
N ALA A 125 11.29 -28.80 -6.14
CA ALA A 125 11.00 -27.82 -5.10
C ALA A 125 11.26 -28.35 -3.69
N ALA A 126 10.87 -29.59 -3.40
CA ALA A 126 11.15 -30.25 -2.11
C ALA A 126 12.65 -30.44 -1.87
N ASP A 127 13.40 -30.79 -2.91
CA ASP A 127 14.86 -30.92 -2.83
C ASP A 127 15.53 -29.56 -2.63
N TRP A 128 14.97 -28.47 -3.17
CA TRP A 128 15.44 -27.13 -2.90
C TRP A 128 15.20 -26.71 -1.44
N VAL A 129 14.03 -26.99 -0.89
CA VAL A 129 13.75 -26.80 0.55
C VAL A 129 14.73 -27.59 1.40
N ARG A 130 14.99 -28.87 1.05
CA ARG A 130 15.94 -29.73 1.76
C ARG A 130 17.35 -29.14 1.72
N TYR A 131 17.80 -28.72 0.55
CA TYR A 131 19.10 -28.09 0.39
C TYR A 131 19.19 -26.82 1.22
N ALA A 132 18.24 -25.92 1.08
CA ALA A 132 18.22 -24.62 1.74
C ALA A 132 18.15 -24.75 3.28
N ASN A 133 17.20 -25.51 3.80
CA ASN A 133 16.86 -25.48 5.23
C ASN A 133 17.51 -26.60 6.03
N VAL A 134 17.67 -27.80 5.44
CA VAL A 134 18.24 -28.96 6.14
C VAL A 134 19.75 -29.03 5.91
N THR A 135 20.21 -28.91 4.66
CA THR A 135 21.65 -29.07 4.32
C THR A 135 22.45 -27.82 4.67
N LYS A 136 21.99 -26.66 4.27
CA LYS A 136 22.69 -25.37 4.45
C LYS A 136 22.24 -24.59 5.70
N GLY A 137 21.07 -24.87 6.25
CA GLY A 137 20.54 -24.17 7.41
C GLY A 137 20.22 -22.71 7.14
N TYR A 138 19.84 -22.35 5.90
CA TYR A 138 19.53 -20.97 5.51
C TYR A 138 18.23 -20.46 6.12
N GLY A 139 17.27 -21.37 6.43
CA GLY A 139 16.00 -21.01 7.05
C GLY A 139 15.07 -20.25 6.13
N VAL A 140 15.09 -20.55 4.82
CA VAL A 140 14.18 -19.96 3.84
C VAL A 140 12.75 -20.27 4.20
N LYS A 141 11.97 -19.24 4.51
CA LYS A 141 10.62 -19.40 5.03
C LYS A 141 9.54 -19.25 3.95
N PHE A 142 9.70 -18.29 3.04
CA PHE A 142 8.68 -17.95 2.06
C PHE A 142 9.02 -18.54 0.68
N TRP A 143 8.06 -19.29 0.13
CA TRP A 143 8.19 -19.99 -1.14
C TRP A 143 6.96 -19.73 -1.99
N GLU A 144 7.16 -19.21 -3.18
CA GLU A 144 6.13 -19.02 -4.19
C GLU A 144 6.10 -20.22 -5.12
N ILE A 145 4.95 -20.58 -5.65
CA ILE A 145 4.83 -21.66 -6.63
C ILE A 145 4.50 -21.07 -7.98
N GLY A 146 5.54 -20.89 -8.81
CA GLY A 146 5.46 -20.21 -10.10
C GLY A 146 5.43 -18.69 -10.00
N ASN A 147 5.56 -18.03 -11.16
CA ASN A 147 5.46 -16.60 -11.37
C ASN A 147 4.37 -16.32 -12.39
N GLU A 148 3.43 -15.42 -12.13
CA GLU A 148 2.39 -14.96 -13.07
C GLU A 148 1.80 -16.06 -13.99
N ILE A 149 1.69 -17.26 -13.48
CA ILE A 149 1.36 -18.47 -14.26
C ILE A 149 0.02 -18.36 -15.03
N TYR A 150 -0.83 -17.40 -14.66
CA TYR A 150 -1.98 -16.99 -15.46
C TYR A 150 -1.59 -16.42 -16.83
N GLY A 151 -0.33 -16.00 -17.03
CA GLY A 151 0.24 -15.55 -18.30
C GLY A 151 0.59 -16.67 -19.30
N ASN A 152 0.00 -17.85 -19.16
CA ASN A 152 0.29 -19.05 -19.94
C ASN A 152 -0.46 -19.15 -21.30
N GLY A 153 -1.23 -18.11 -21.65
CA GLY A 153 -1.98 -18.00 -22.92
C GLY A 153 -3.47 -18.34 -22.83
N GLU A 154 -3.95 -18.92 -21.73
CA GLU A 154 -5.38 -19.22 -21.56
C GLU A 154 -6.18 -18.07 -20.93
N TYR A 155 -5.50 -17.14 -20.22
CA TYR A 155 -6.12 -16.00 -19.54
C TYR A 155 -5.68 -14.65 -20.17
N GLY A 156 -5.76 -14.55 -21.48
CA GLY A 156 -5.46 -13.33 -22.24
C GLY A 156 -4.23 -13.47 -23.12
N SER A 157 -3.06 -13.04 -22.68
CA SER A 157 -1.82 -13.15 -23.44
C SER A 157 -0.87 -14.21 -22.88
N SER A 158 0.14 -14.58 -23.68
CA SER A 158 1.14 -15.56 -23.29
C SER A 158 2.49 -14.87 -23.11
N TRP A 159 3.01 -14.88 -21.88
CA TRP A 159 4.37 -14.43 -21.54
C TRP A 159 5.07 -15.38 -20.55
N GLU A 160 4.32 -16.31 -19.94
CA GLU A 160 4.88 -17.32 -19.04
C GLU A 160 5.02 -18.67 -19.75
N THR A 161 6.07 -19.39 -19.39
CA THR A 161 6.28 -20.77 -19.83
C THR A 161 5.56 -21.71 -18.88
N ASP A 162 4.65 -22.49 -19.43
CA ASP A 162 3.97 -23.58 -18.72
C ASP A 162 4.00 -24.84 -19.62
N LYS A 163 4.67 -25.91 -19.17
CA LYS A 163 4.81 -27.18 -19.91
C LYS A 163 3.79 -28.23 -19.50
N HIS A 164 2.88 -27.90 -18.62
CA HIS A 164 1.80 -28.82 -18.28
C HIS A 164 0.86 -29.06 -19.46
N SER A 165 0.22 -30.20 -19.50
CA SER A 165 -0.72 -30.57 -20.57
C SER A 165 -2.03 -29.77 -20.54
N SER A 166 -2.34 -29.14 -19.42
CA SER A 166 -3.46 -28.23 -19.22
C SER A 166 -2.95 -27.02 -18.44
N HIS A 167 -3.29 -25.84 -18.89
CA HIS A 167 -2.88 -24.56 -18.34
C HIS A 167 -4.00 -23.89 -17.51
N SER A 168 -5.05 -24.66 -17.17
CA SER A 168 -6.19 -24.13 -16.42
C SER A 168 -5.84 -23.79 -14.97
N ALA A 169 -6.57 -22.83 -14.39
CA ALA A 169 -6.48 -22.48 -12.99
C ALA A 169 -6.70 -23.70 -12.06
N THR A 170 -7.57 -24.64 -12.47
CA THR A 170 -7.79 -25.91 -11.77
C THR A 170 -6.53 -26.77 -11.75
N THR A 171 -5.81 -26.86 -12.89
CA THR A 171 -4.55 -27.62 -12.98
C THR A 171 -3.48 -26.97 -12.12
N TYR A 172 -3.31 -25.65 -12.22
CA TYR A 172 -2.38 -24.89 -11.37
C TYR A 172 -2.65 -25.16 -9.88
N ALA A 173 -3.87 -24.94 -9.42
CA ALA A 173 -4.24 -25.11 -8.01
C ALA A 173 -4.03 -26.52 -7.50
N THR A 174 -4.34 -27.53 -8.33
CA THR A 174 -4.13 -28.94 -7.98
C THR A 174 -2.65 -29.28 -7.84
N ASN A 175 -1.83 -28.81 -8.78
CA ASN A 175 -0.38 -29.01 -8.75
C ASN A 175 0.27 -28.24 -7.59
N LEU A 176 -0.15 -27.00 -7.33
CA LEU A 176 0.30 -26.20 -6.18
C LEU A 176 0.15 -26.99 -4.88
N LEU A 177 -0.97 -27.70 -4.68
CA LEU A 177 -1.15 -28.56 -3.51
C LEU A 177 -0.14 -29.72 -3.43
N GLN A 178 0.32 -30.24 -4.58
CA GLN A 178 1.37 -31.26 -4.62
C GLN A 178 2.73 -30.65 -4.25
N TYR A 179 3.07 -29.47 -4.78
CA TYR A 179 4.26 -28.72 -4.36
C TYR A 179 4.23 -28.45 -2.85
N ALA A 180 3.15 -27.86 -2.35
CA ALA A 180 3.00 -27.56 -0.92
C ALA A 180 3.16 -28.81 -0.03
N SER A 181 2.58 -29.94 -0.44
CA SER A 181 2.70 -31.21 0.29
C SER A 181 4.14 -31.74 0.29
N ALA A 182 4.82 -31.73 -0.87
CA ALA A 182 6.18 -32.21 -0.99
C ALA A 182 7.18 -31.34 -0.21
N MET A 183 7.06 -30.02 -0.32
CA MET A 183 7.94 -29.07 0.38
C MET A 183 7.73 -29.10 1.90
N LYS A 184 6.48 -29.11 2.37
CA LYS A 184 6.15 -29.18 3.82
C LYS A 184 6.46 -30.55 4.44
N ALA A 185 6.56 -31.62 3.65
CA ALA A 185 7.07 -32.90 4.11
C ALA A 185 8.56 -32.86 4.47
N VAL A 186 9.32 -31.94 3.85
CA VAL A 186 10.73 -31.71 4.16
C VAL A 186 10.90 -30.76 5.35
N ASP A 187 10.21 -29.64 5.32
CA ASP A 187 10.20 -28.63 6.38
C ASP A 187 8.77 -28.09 6.58
N PRO A 188 8.07 -28.49 7.64
CA PRO A 188 6.69 -28.05 7.87
C PRO A 188 6.55 -26.58 8.22
N THR A 189 7.65 -25.85 8.43
CA THR A 189 7.65 -24.44 8.80
C THR A 189 7.65 -23.51 7.59
N VAL A 190 7.89 -24.03 6.36
CA VAL A 190 7.85 -23.21 5.14
C VAL A 190 6.44 -22.70 4.86
N LYS A 191 6.38 -21.49 4.33
CA LYS A 191 5.16 -20.79 3.94
C LYS A 191 5.04 -20.85 2.43
N ILE A 192 3.89 -21.30 1.95
CA ILE A 192 3.62 -21.52 0.53
C ILE A 192 2.64 -20.48 0.01
N GLY A 193 3.05 -19.78 -1.05
CA GLY A 193 2.27 -18.76 -1.74
C GLY A 193 1.62 -19.27 -3.03
N ALA A 194 0.43 -18.79 -3.30
CA ALA A 194 -0.33 -19.04 -4.52
C ALA A 194 -0.39 -17.79 -5.38
N VAL A 195 -0.07 -17.91 -6.66
CA VAL A 195 -0.16 -16.84 -7.66
C VAL A 195 -1.62 -16.52 -7.94
N LEU A 196 -1.99 -15.24 -7.78
CA LEU A 196 -3.29 -14.69 -8.14
C LEU A 196 -3.12 -13.55 -9.15
N THR A 197 -4.17 -13.27 -9.92
CA THR A 197 -4.28 -12.01 -10.66
C THR A 197 -4.52 -10.86 -9.69
N THR A 198 -4.00 -9.66 -9.98
CA THR A 198 -4.24 -8.49 -9.16
C THR A 198 -5.65 -7.96 -9.42
N PRO A 199 -6.52 -7.89 -8.40
CA PRO A 199 -7.90 -7.47 -8.58
C PRO A 199 -8.02 -6.12 -9.30
N GLY A 200 -8.83 -6.08 -10.36
CA GLY A 200 -9.05 -4.90 -11.18
C GLY A 200 -7.98 -4.62 -12.23
N ASN A 201 -6.83 -5.31 -12.22
CA ASN A 201 -5.82 -5.22 -13.26
C ASN A 201 -5.92 -6.40 -14.23
N TRP A 202 -5.75 -6.10 -15.53
CA TRP A 202 -5.70 -7.18 -16.51
C TRP A 202 -4.59 -8.20 -16.14
N PRO A 203 -4.85 -9.53 -16.18
CA PRO A 203 -6.01 -10.23 -16.74
C PRO A 203 -7.08 -10.63 -15.70
N ASP A 204 -7.26 -9.89 -14.61
CA ASP A 204 -8.26 -10.21 -13.59
C ASP A 204 -9.68 -10.38 -14.17
N GLY A 205 -10.45 -11.31 -13.59
CA GLY A 205 -11.81 -11.62 -14.03
C GLY A 205 -11.92 -12.44 -15.33
N ILE A 206 -10.79 -12.78 -15.99
CA ILE A 206 -10.83 -13.65 -17.19
C ILE A 206 -11.03 -15.09 -16.75
N THR A 207 -12.01 -15.73 -17.35
CA THR A 207 -12.29 -17.16 -17.20
C THR A 207 -11.60 -17.93 -18.34
N GLY A 208 -10.75 -18.87 -17.99
CA GLY A 208 -10.06 -19.72 -18.96
C GLY A 208 -10.96 -20.80 -19.58
N PRO A 209 -10.51 -21.43 -20.66
CA PRO A 209 -11.26 -22.50 -21.31
C PRO A 209 -11.53 -23.67 -20.37
N GLY A 210 -12.81 -23.98 -20.13
CA GLY A 210 -13.23 -25.07 -19.28
C GLY A 210 -13.37 -24.73 -17.79
N ASP A 211 -12.95 -23.56 -17.36
CA ASP A 211 -13.18 -23.10 -16.01
C ASP A 211 -14.61 -22.53 -15.84
N SER A 212 -15.16 -22.68 -14.64
CA SER A 212 -16.48 -22.14 -14.29
C SER A 212 -16.42 -20.73 -13.66
N GLN A 213 -15.22 -20.30 -13.26
CA GLN A 213 -14.91 -19.02 -12.61
C GLN A 213 -13.58 -18.50 -13.13
N ASP A 214 -13.25 -17.24 -12.80
CA ASP A 214 -11.94 -16.67 -13.11
C ASP A 214 -10.81 -17.35 -12.32
N TRP A 215 -9.58 -16.94 -12.63
CA TRP A 215 -8.36 -17.48 -12.03
C TRP A 215 -8.41 -17.46 -10.50
N ASN A 216 -8.66 -16.30 -9.89
CA ASN A 216 -8.60 -16.14 -8.44
C ASN A 216 -9.62 -17.00 -7.70
N HIS A 217 -10.86 -17.00 -8.17
CA HIS A 217 -11.92 -17.80 -7.58
C HIS A 217 -11.63 -19.31 -7.72
N THR A 218 -11.15 -19.74 -8.88
CA THR A 218 -10.82 -21.15 -9.15
C THR A 218 -9.66 -21.61 -8.27
N VAL A 219 -8.54 -20.86 -8.26
CA VAL A 219 -7.35 -21.21 -7.47
C VAL A 219 -7.69 -21.27 -5.98
N LEU A 220 -8.36 -20.26 -5.45
CA LEU A 220 -8.66 -20.21 -4.02
C LEU A 220 -9.72 -21.22 -3.60
N SER A 221 -10.68 -21.55 -4.45
CA SER A 221 -11.68 -22.59 -4.14
C SER A 221 -11.05 -23.97 -3.90
N ILE A 222 -9.91 -24.25 -4.55
CA ILE A 222 -9.17 -25.52 -4.46
C ILE A 222 -8.09 -25.43 -3.39
N ALA A 223 -7.26 -24.39 -3.40
CA ALA A 223 -6.04 -24.30 -2.60
C ALA A 223 -6.14 -23.39 -1.38
N GLY A 224 -7.12 -22.48 -1.31
CA GLY A 224 -7.18 -21.41 -0.32
C GLY A 224 -7.04 -21.83 1.15
N SER A 225 -7.57 -23.01 1.52
CA SER A 225 -7.45 -23.53 2.90
C SER A 225 -6.08 -24.15 3.23
N LYS A 226 -5.17 -24.26 2.27
CA LYS A 226 -3.90 -24.99 2.37
C LYS A 226 -2.66 -24.14 2.10
N ILE A 227 -2.85 -22.91 1.60
CA ILE A 227 -1.77 -21.95 1.37
C ILE A 227 -1.55 -21.07 2.60
N ASP A 228 -0.39 -20.43 2.65
CA ASP A 228 -0.03 -19.51 3.72
C ASP A 228 -0.11 -18.04 3.28
N PHE A 229 -0.05 -17.75 1.99
CA PHE A 229 -0.22 -16.39 1.45
C PHE A 229 -0.66 -16.44 -0.02
N VAL A 230 -1.24 -15.33 -0.46
CA VAL A 230 -1.54 -15.05 -1.86
C VAL A 230 -0.53 -14.06 -2.41
N ILE A 231 -0.24 -14.17 -3.71
CA ILE A 231 0.75 -13.38 -4.42
C ILE A 231 0.03 -12.56 -5.48
N VAL A 232 0.29 -11.26 -5.51
CA VAL A 232 -0.15 -10.35 -6.57
C VAL A 232 1.00 -9.45 -6.99
N HIS A 233 0.93 -8.91 -8.21
CA HIS A 233 1.88 -7.94 -8.76
C HIS A 233 1.15 -6.65 -9.09
N HIS A 234 1.72 -5.49 -8.75
CA HIS A 234 1.09 -4.21 -9.01
C HIS A 234 1.95 -3.33 -9.93
N TYR A 235 1.51 -3.25 -11.19
CA TYR A 235 2.04 -2.36 -12.21
C TYR A 235 0.89 -1.46 -12.69
N PRO A 236 0.74 -0.26 -12.13
CA PRO A 236 -0.34 0.63 -12.52
C PRO A 236 -0.11 1.10 -13.96
N ASN A 237 -1.10 0.95 -14.84
CA ASN A 237 -1.03 1.40 -16.23
C ASN A 237 -1.20 2.92 -16.29
N ALA A 238 -0.18 3.65 -15.82
CA ALA A 238 -0.20 5.10 -15.78
C ALA A 238 -0.01 5.71 -17.16
N THR A 239 -0.71 6.80 -17.44
CA THR A 239 -0.66 7.55 -18.69
C THR A 239 -0.04 8.93 -18.54
N SER A 240 0.28 9.31 -17.32
CA SER A 240 0.97 10.56 -16.96
C SER A 240 1.56 10.45 -15.56
N GLU A 241 2.49 11.35 -15.21
CA GLU A 241 3.03 11.45 -13.84
C GLU A 241 1.93 11.63 -12.79
N ALA A 242 0.97 12.53 -13.05
CA ALA A 242 -0.15 12.77 -12.13
C ALA A 242 -1.04 11.53 -11.97
N ASP A 243 -1.25 10.77 -13.03
CA ASP A 243 -1.97 9.50 -13.00
C ASP A 243 -1.20 8.48 -12.17
N LEU A 244 0.12 8.30 -12.42
CA LEU A 244 0.99 7.42 -11.63
C LEU A 244 0.89 7.74 -10.13
N LEU A 245 1.09 9.00 -9.78
CA LEU A 245 1.09 9.44 -8.39
C LEU A 245 -0.28 9.36 -7.69
N GLY A 246 -1.36 9.24 -8.46
CA GLY A 246 -2.72 9.00 -7.95
C GLY A 246 -3.03 7.53 -7.65
N LYS A 247 -2.35 6.60 -8.33
CA LYS A 247 -2.67 5.16 -8.35
C LYS A 247 -2.68 4.48 -6.96
N PRO A 248 -1.67 4.66 -6.08
CA PRO A 248 -1.66 3.93 -4.81
C PRO A 248 -2.95 4.09 -4.01
N HIS A 249 -3.38 5.32 -3.78
CA HIS A 249 -4.61 5.59 -3.01
C HIS A 249 -5.90 5.28 -3.78
N ALA A 250 -5.87 5.34 -5.12
CA ALA A 250 -7.06 5.07 -5.93
C ALA A 250 -7.33 3.57 -6.08
N GLU A 251 -6.31 2.74 -6.18
CA GLU A 251 -6.43 1.33 -6.58
C GLU A 251 -6.22 0.36 -5.41
N ILE A 252 -5.15 0.53 -4.62
CA ILE A 252 -4.73 -0.45 -3.61
C ILE A 252 -5.80 -0.79 -2.56
N PRO A 253 -6.53 0.17 -1.96
CA PRO A 253 -7.55 -0.18 -0.97
C PRO A 253 -8.64 -1.11 -1.52
N GLY A 254 -9.04 -0.90 -2.78
CA GLY A 254 -10.00 -1.76 -3.47
C GLY A 254 -9.44 -3.16 -3.75
N MET A 255 -8.21 -3.23 -4.24
CA MET A 255 -7.50 -4.49 -4.52
C MET A 255 -7.35 -5.32 -3.24
N ALA A 256 -6.82 -4.72 -2.18
CA ALA A 256 -6.62 -5.39 -0.90
C ALA A 256 -7.94 -5.85 -0.28
N SER A 257 -8.98 -5.03 -0.33
CA SER A 257 -10.33 -5.40 0.14
C SER A 257 -10.88 -6.62 -0.59
N THR A 258 -10.68 -6.68 -1.91
CA THR A 258 -11.08 -7.84 -2.73
C THR A 258 -10.29 -9.08 -2.32
N LEU A 259 -8.96 -8.99 -2.17
CA LEU A 259 -8.12 -10.11 -1.74
C LEU A 259 -8.53 -10.61 -0.34
N HIS A 260 -8.73 -9.74 0.62
CA HIS A 260 -9.22 -10.11 1.95
C HIS A 260 -10.58 -10.82 1.89
N SER A 261 -11.47 -10.38 1.01
CA SER A 261 -12.79 -11.00 0.81
C SER A 261 -12.67 -12.40 0.22
N LEU A 262 -11.83 -12.58 -0.80
CA LEU A 262 -11.55 -13.87 -1.40
C LEU A 262 -10.88 -14.83 -0.40
N ILE A 263 -9.88 -14.38 0.36
CA ILE A 263 -9.24 -15.16 1.42
C ILE A 263 -10.27 -15.60 2.45
N LYS A 264 -11.11 -14.68 2.93
CA LYS A 264 -12.17 -14.98 3.88
C LYS A 264 -13.18 -16.01 3.34
N GLN A 265 -13.52 -15.91 2.06
CA GLN A 265 -14.48 -16.81 1.41
C GLN A 265 -13.94 -18.24 1.28
N TYR A 266 -12.66 -18.41 0.89
CA TYR A 266 -12.14 -19.71 0.47
C TYR A 266 -11.16 -20.37 1.46
N ALA A 267 -10.49 -19.60 2.30
CA ALA A 267 -9.51 -20.18 3.23
C ALA A 267 -10.14 -20.79 4.50
N GLY A 268 -11.44 -20.62 4.72
CA GLY A 268 -12.15 -21.21 5.85
C GLY A 268 -11.57 -20.80 7.20
N SER A 269 -11.29 -21.77 8.08
CA SER A 269 -10.66 -21.50 9.38
C SER A 269 -9.21 -21.00 9.28
N ASN A 270 -8.58 -21.13 8.13
CA ASN A 270 -7.21 -20.63 7.89
C ASN A 270 -7.16 -19.14 7.46
N ALA A 271 -8.29 -18.52 7.18
CA ALA A 271 -8.34 -17.16 6.59
C ALA A 271 -7.53 -16.11 7.37
N ALA A 272 -7.49 -16.19 8.70
CA ALA A 272 -6.72 -15.27 9.54
C ALA A 272 -5.20 -15.46 9.43
N ASN A 273 -4.73 -16.54 8.83
CA ASN A 273 -3.31 -16.89 8.69
C ASN A 273 -2.79 -16.71 7.25
N VAL A 274 -3.68 -16.48 6.28
CA VAL A 274 -3.29 -16.27 4.89
C VAL A 274 -2.96 -14.79 4.69
N GLY A 275 -1.67 -14.51 4.40
CA GLY A 275 -1.17 -13.15 4.15
C GLY A 275 -1.35 -12.72 2.70
N ILE A 276 -1.16 -11.43 2.44
CA ILE A 276 -1.05 -10.84 1.09
C ILE A 276 0.40 -10.45 0.87
N ALA A 277 1.01 -10.93 -0.21
CA ALA A 277 2.33 -10.58 -0.69
C ALA A 277 2.21 -9.86 -2.05
N VAL A 278 2.81 -8.69 -2.15
CA VAL A 278 2.97 -7.97 -3.42
C VAL A 278 4.41 -8.19 -3.85
N THR A 279 4.66 -9.24 -4.62
CA THR A 279 6.04 -9.67 -4.87
C THR A 279 6.66 -9.07 -6.12
N GLU A 280 5.89 -8.25 -6.84
CA GLU A 280 6.40 -7.30 -7.83
C GLU A 280 5.56 -6.02 -7.81
N ALA A 281 6.24 -4.88 -7.84
CA ALA A 281 5.64 -3.58 -8.09
C ALA A 281 6.67 -2.62 -8.71
N ASN A 282 6.22 -1.76 -9.62
CA ASN A 282 7.02 -0.66 -10.16
C ASN A 282 6.09 0.40 -10.77
N GLY A 283 6.57 1.63 -10.85
CA GLY A 283 5.82 2.74 -11.41
C GLY A 283 5.54 2.64 -12.91
N ASN A 284 6.23 1.79 -13.65
CA ASN A 284 6.17 1.55 -15.11
C ASN A 284 5.92 2.79 -16.00
N PHE A 285 6.16 3.98 -15.46
CA PHE A 285 6.11 5.26 -16.13
C PHE A 285 7.20 6.14 -15.53
N ASP A 286 8.16 6.61 -16.35
CA ASP A 286 9.35 7.34 -15.91
C ASP A 286 10.06 6.65 -14.71
N PRO A 287 10.45 5.35 -14.85
CA PRO A 287 10.66 4.43 -13.73
C PRO A 287 11.86 4.76 -12.83
N ASP A 288 12.85 5.50 -13.30
CA ASP A 288 14.07 5.83 -12.55
C ASP A 288 14.15 7.31 -12.13
N THR A 289 13.08 8.09 -12.35
CA THR A 289 13.03 9.54 -12.12
C THR A 289 12.20 9.95 -10.90
N ALA A 290 12.09 11.27 -10.65
CA ALA A 290 11.38 11.83 -9.50
C ALA A 290 9.94 11.32 -9.32
N PRO A 291 9.07 11.23 -10.35
CA PRO A 291 7.74 10.66 -10.21
C PRO A 291 7.74 9.27 -9.58
N SER A 292 8.59 8.37 -10.08
CA SER A 292 8.71 7.03 -9.52
C SER A 292 9.35 7.01 -8.12
N GLY A 293 10.24 7.97 -7.85
CA GLY A 293 10.78 8.19 -6.51
C GLY A 293 9.75 8.62 -5.48
N LEU A 294 8.70 9.36 -5.88
CA LEU A 294 7.56 9.71 -5.04
C LEU A 294 6.54 8.56 -4.93
N PHE A 295 6.34 7.82 -6.03
CA PHE A 295 5.44 6.69 -6.10
C PHE A 295 5.89 5.54 -5.18
N ALA A 296 7.18 5.22 -5.14
CA ALA A 296 7.69 4.07 -4.39
C ALA A 296 7.28 4.05 -2.90
N PRO A 297 7.52 5.09 -2.08
CA PRO A 297 7.11 5.07 -0.67
C PRO A 297 5.59 5.07 -0.49
N ASP A 298 4.83 5.72 -1.36
CA ASP A 298 3.37 5.75 -1.34
C ASP A 298 2.81 4.34 -1.61
N GLU A 299 3.41 3.63 -2.56
CA GLU A 299 3.09 2.24 -2.92
C GLU A 299 3.35 1.27 -1.75
N TYR A 300 4.58 1.29 -1.19
CA TYR A 300 4.95 0.45 -0.05
C TYR A 300 4.01 0.66 1.15
N LEU A 301 3.80 1.92 1.52
CA LEU A 301 3.03 2.26 2.71
C LEU A 301 1.55 1.97 2.54
N THR A 302 0.98 2.28 1.37
CA THR A 302 -0.44 2.03 1.11
C THR A 302 -0.74 0.53 1.12
N TRP A 303 0.10 -0.33 0.54
CA TRP A 303 -0.06 -1.78 0.64
C TRP A 303 0.06 -2.28 2.08
N MET A 304 1.05 -1.81 2.85
CA MET A 304 1.21 -2.19 4.26
C MET A 304 0.02 -1.73 5.11
N GLU A 305 -0.50 -0.52 4.91
CA GLU A 305 -1.69 0.01 5.59
C GLU A 305 -2.94 -0.84 5.30
N ASN A 306 -2.97 -1.52 4.16
CA ASN A 306 -4.05 -2.40 3.72
C ASN A 306 -3.75 -3.90 3.94
N GLY A 307 -2.72 -4.24 4.73
CA GLY A 307 -2.49 -5.58 5.26
C GLY A 307 -1.54 -6.46 4.46
N ALA A 308 -0.84 -5.95 3.45
CA ALA A 308 0.24 -6.69 2.82
C ALA A 308 1.43 -6.86 3.78
N PHE A 309 2.03 -8.05 3.83
CA PHE A 309 3.17 -8.31 4.72
C PHE A 309 4.52 -8.08 4.03
N THR A 310 4.58 -7.99 2.70
CA THR A 310 5.75 -7.62 1.90
C THR A 310 5.30 -6.92 0.62
N LEU A 311 6.15 -6.02 0.14
CA LEU A 311 6.16 -5.54 -1.23
C LEU A 311 7.59 -5.61 -1.73
N ASP A 312 7.82 -6.28 -2.86
CA ASP A 312 9.14 -6.45 -3.45
C ASP A 312 9.24 -5.69 -4.77
N TRP A 313 9.98 -4.57 -4.76
CA TRP A 313 10.13 -3.70 -5.92
C TRP A 313 10.81 -4.41 -7.09
N TRP A 314 10.29 -4.27 -8.29
CA TRP A 314 10.89 -4.75 -9.51
C TRP A 314 11.74 -3.67 -10.17
N ASN A 315 13.07 -3.77 -10.12
CA ASN A 315 13.88 -4.73 -9.40
C ASN A 315 15.16 -4.04 -8.87
N MET A 316 16.20 -4.81 -8.51
CA MET A 316 17.47 -4.22 -8.04
C MET A 316 18.26 -3.59 -9.19
N HIS A 317 18.55 -4.35 -10.26
CA HIS A 317 19.15 -3.90 -11.51
C HIS A 317 18.34 -4.47 -12.67
N ASN A 318 17.81 -3.62 -13.52
CA ASN A 318 17.06 -4.09 -14.69
C ASN A 318 17.83 -3.90 -15.99
N GLY A 319 18.58 -2.82 -16.08
CA GLY A 319 19.24 -2.38 -17.30
C GLY A 319 18.29 -1.66 -18.26
N THR A 320 18.86 -1.01 -19.25
CA THR A 320 18.13 -0.18 -20.19
C THR A 320 18.48 -0.44 -21.64
N ASP A 321 17.53 -0.13 -22.52
CA ASP A 321 17.77 0.11 -23.94
C ASP A 321 18.16 1.59 -24.14
N CYS A 322 19.45 1.84 -24.36
CA CYS A 322 19.99 3.20 -24.49
C CYS A 322 19.31 4.05 -25.59
N SER A 323 18.55 3.43 -26.50
CA SER A 323 17.78 4.16 -27.53
C SER A 323 16.50 4.81 -26.97
N LYS A 324 16.09 4.46 -25.74
CA LYS A 324 14.90 4.95 -25.06
C LYS A 324 15.17 6.03 -24.02
N VAL A 325 16.43 6.41 -23.83
CA VAL A 325 16.81 7.46 -22.88
C VAL A 325 16.16 8.78 -23.24
N THR A 326 15.49 9.40 -22.29
CA THR A 326 14.78 10.67 -22.44
C THR A 326 15.14 11.65 -21.31
N THR A 327 14.37 12.72 -21.16
CA THR A 327 14.53 13.69 -20.06
C THR A 327 13.17 13.97 -19.47
N VAL A 328 13.06 13.80 -18.16
CA VAL A 328 11.85 14.05 -17.37
C VAL A 328 12.20 15.05 -16.29
N ASP A 329 11.49 16.16 -16.23
CA ASP A 329 11.63 17.19 -15.18
C ASP A 329 13.07 17.69 -14.95
N GLY A 330 13.88 17.70 -16.02
CA GLY A 330 15.28 18.14 -16.00
C GLY A 330 16.28 17.07 -15.53
N ALA A 331 15.84 15.85 -15.25
CA ALA A 331 16.69 14.68 -15.01
C ALA A 331 16.71 13.76 -16.24
N THR A 332 17.76 12.96 -16.38
CA THR A 332 17.80 11.90 -17.39
C THR A 332 16.93 10.74 -16.92
N ASP A 333 16.01 10.33 -17.78
CA ASP A 333 15.25 9.10 -17.67
C ASP A 333 15.92 8.03 -18.54
N TYR A 334 16.45 7.02 -17.90
CA TYR A 334 17.11 5.89 -18.59
C TYR A 334 16.09 4.82 -18.98
N ASN A 335 14.84 4.95 -18.56
CA ASN A 335 13.79 3.94 -18.68
C ASN A 335 14.23 2.60 -18.04
N ASP A 336 14.97 2.69 -16.93
CA ASP A 336 15.44 1.55 -16.15
C ASP A 336 14.49 1.28 -14.97
N TYR A 337 14.00 0.06 -14.86
CA TYR A 337 13.11 -0.37 -13.78
C TYR A 337 13.87 -0.70 -12.48
N GLY A 338 15.20 -0.70 -12.50
CA GLY A 338 16.05 -0.93 -11.35
C GLY A 338 16.00 0.22 -10.33
N VAL A 339 16.25 -0.11 -9.07
CA VAL A 339 16.53 0.92 -8.05
C VAL A 339 17.99 1.36 -8.08
N LEU A 340 18.86 0.56 -8.70
CA LEU A 340 20.29 0.79 -8.91
C LEU A 340 20.63 0.66 -10.39
N SER A 341 21.50 1.55 -10.89
CA SER A 341 22.04 1.44 -12.24
C SER A 341 22.73 0.11 -12.48
N SER A 342 22.43 -0.51 -13.62
CA SER A 342 23.11 -1.72 -14.11
C SER A 342 24.52 -1.44 -14.64
N GLY A 343 24.89 -0.15 -14.82
CA GLY A 343 26.14 0.28 -15.43
C GLY A 343 26.17 0.12 -16.95
N ALA A 344 25.01 0.09 -17.61
CA ALA A 344 24.93 0.13 -19.08
C ALA A 344 25.61 1.38 -19.64
N SER A 345 26.01 1.38 -20.90
CA SER A 345 26.86 2.43 -21.50
C SER A 345 26.25 3.85 -21.46
N CYS A 346 24.94 3.95 -21.40
CA CYS A 346 24.21 5.24 -21.29
C CYS A 346 23.87 5.61 -19.84
N GLU A 347 23.98 4.69 -18.90
CA GLU A 347 23.65 4.89 -17.50
C GLU A 347 24.81 5.49 -16.70
N PRO A 348 24.54 5.98 -15.48
CA PRO A 348 25.60 6.30 -14.53
C PRO A 348 26.38 5.03 -14.11
N PRO A 349 27.52 5.19 -13.40
CA PRO A 349 28.29 4.03 -12.94
C PRO A 349 27.43 2.99 -12.21
N LEU A 350 27.79 1.72 -12.38
CA LEU A 350 27.14 0.58 -11.72
C LEU A 350 26.84 0.85 -10.24
N ASN A 351 25.67 0.45 -9.78
CA ASN A 351 25.16 0.66 -8.43
C ASN A 351 24.90 2.13 -8.03
N THR A 352 24.83 3.06 -8.98
CA THR A 352 24.35 4.41 -8.70
C THR A 352 22.85 4.33 -8.38
N PRO A 353 22.39 4.84 -7.20
CA PRO A 353 20.98 4.82 -6.85
C PRO A 353 20.15 5.74 -7.76
N PHE A 354 18.99 5.25 -8.19
CA PHE A 354 17.95 6.03 -8.86
C PHE A 354 16.93 6.61 -7.87
N ALA A 355 16.01 7.43 -8.34
CA ALA A 355 15.03 8.09 -7.49
C ALA A 355 14.18 7.12 -6.63
N PRO A 356 13.69 5.96 -7.13
CA PRO A 356 12.95 5.00 -6.31
C PRO A 356 13.74 4.44 -5.12
N TYR A 357 15.06 4.33 -5.22
CA TYR A 357 15.91 3.95 -4.10
C TYR A 357 15.77 4.91 -2.91
N TYR A 358 15.82 6.22 -3.18
CA TYR A 358 15.68 7.23 -2.12
C TYR A 358 14.25 7.30 -1.59
N GLY A 359 13.25 7.14 -2.45
CA GLY A 359 11.86 6.99 -2.04
C GLY A 359 11.68 5.82 -1.06
N THR A 360 12.22 4.66 -1.41
CA THR A 360 12.23 3.47 -0.53
C THR A 360 12.98 3.74 0.78
N GLN A 361 14.12 4.43 0.73
CA GLN A 361 14.89 4.80 1.93
C GLN A 361 14.07 5.71 2.87
N MET A 362 13.20 6.59 2.35
CA MET A 362 12.33 7.44 3.18
C MET A 362 11.32 6.63 4.00
N VAL A 363 10.89 5.43 3.55
CA VAL A 363 10.05 4.53 4.35
C VAL A 363 10.76 4.14 5.65
N SER A 364 12.08 3.84 5.59
CA SER A 364 12.87 3.50 6.77
C SER A 364 13.09 4.69 7.72
N ARG A 365 12.91 5.93 7.25
CA ARG A 365 12.93 7.13 8.10
C ARG A 365 11.62 7.33 8.83
N LEU A 366 10.50 6.90 8.23
CA LEU A 366 9.18 7.01 8.81
C LEU A 366 8.98 6.04 9.97
N GLY A 367 9.42 4.78 9.84
CA GLY A 367 9.18 3.77 10.86
C GLY A 367 10.08 2.54 10.71
N SER A 368 9.94 1.65 11.66
CA SER A 368 10.68 0.38 11.74
C SER A 368 9.71 -0.80 11.91
N PRO A 369 10.12 -2.02 11.58
CA PRO A 369 9.31 -3.20 11.85
C PRO A 369 8.81 -3.24 13.30
N GLY A 370 7.50 -3.47 13.46
CA GLY A 370 6.82 -3.47 14.75
C GLY A 370 6.16 -2.15 15.15
N ASP A 371 6.51 -1.03 14.52
CA ASP A 371 5.82 0.25 14.74
C ASP A 371 4.42 0.23 14.12
N ALA A 372 3.50 1.02 14.67
CA ALA A 372 2.11 1.08 14.23
C ALA A 372 1.92 2.09 13.10
N LEU A 373 1.49 1.64 11.92
CA LEU A 373 0.91 2.52 10.90
C LEU A 373 -0.42 3.06 11.41
N VAL A 374 -0.58 4.37 11.43
CA VAL A 374 -1.77 5.03 11.95
C VAL A 374 -2.40 5.93 10.89
N GLN A 375 -3.69 6.22 11.06
CA GLN A 375 -4.43 6.98 10.06
C GLN A 375 -3.85 8.39 9.89
N ALA A 376 -3.54 8.74 8.64
CA ALA A 376 -3.26 10.09 8.19
C ALA A 376 -4.14 10.43 6.99
N THR A 377 -4.63 11.67 6.91
CA THR A 377 -5.48 12.12 5.79
C THR A 377 -5.05 13.51 5.35
N SER A 378 -5.03 13.74 4.04
CA SER A 378 -4.73 15.02 3.43
C SER A 378 -5.99 15.65 2.82
N SER A 379 -6.09 16.97 2.85
CA SER A 379 -7.19 17.72 2.24
C SER A 379 -7.06 17.93 0.74
N THR A 380 -5.99 17.45 0.11
CA THR A 380 -5.74 17.59 -1.33
C THR A 380 -5.07 16.34 -1.90
N PRO A 381 -5.43 15.91 -3.12
CA PRO A 381 -4.77 14.79 -3.79
C PRO A 381 -3.33 15.10 -4.21
N LEU A 382 -2.93 16.38 -4.25
CA LEU A 382 -1.56 16.80 -4.54
C LEU A 382 -0.59 16.58 -3.38
N LEU A 383 -1.07 16.17 -2.23
CA LEU A 383 -0.24 15.84 -1.07
C LEU A 383 -0.73 14.53 -0.46
N THR A 384 0.13 13.52 -0.42
CA THR A 384 -0.12 12.30 0.36
C THR A 384 0.50 12.42 1.75
N ALA A 385 -0.12 11.79 2.73
CA ALA A 385 0.39 11.69 4.09
C ALA A 385 0.26 10.26 4.63
N HIS A 386 1.35 9.75 5.20
CA HIS A 386 1.40 8.52 5.98
C HIS A 386 1.91 8.84 7.39
N ALA A 387 1.51 8.08 8.39
CA ALA A 387 1.97 8.30 9.74
C ALA A 387 2.25 6.98 10.47
N VAL A 388 3.24 7.06 11.35
CA VAL A 388 3.67 5.94 12.20
C VAL A 388 3.70 6.40 13.64
N LYS A 389 3.11 5.60 14.53
CA LYS A 389 3.32 5.71 15.97
C LYS A 389 4.37 4.69 16.38
N ARG A 390 5.50 5.19 16.83
CA ARG A 390 6.63 4.36 17.26
C ARG A 390 6.41 3.77 18.65
N SER A 391 7.10 2.69 18.94
CA SER A 391 7.05 2.01 20.25
C SER A 391 7.51 2.89 21.41
N ASN A 392 8.38 3.89 21.17
CA ASN A 392 8.82 4.86 22.17
C ASN A 392 7.81 6.01 22.40
N GLY A 393 6.69 6.03 21.69
CA GLY A 393 5.64 7.03 21.79
C GLY A 393 5.77 8.20 20.82
N ASP A 394 6.82 8.30 20.03
CA ASP A 394 6.95 9.28 18.94
C ASP A 394 5.89 9.05 17.88
N VAL A 395 5.56 10.11 17.16
CA VAL A 395 4.73 10.05 15.94
C VAL A 395 5.50 10.68 14.81
N ASP A 396 5.74 9.89 13.77
CA ASP A 396 6.41 10.34 12.57
C ASP A 396 5.40 10.48 11.44
N VAL A 397 5.54 11.53 10.63
CA VAL A 397 4.62 11.84 9.54
C VAL A 397 5.41 12.02 8.25
N MET A 398 5.11 11.21 7.23
CA MET A 398 5.60 11.40 5.88
C MET A 398 4.62 12.27 5.10
N LEU A 399 5.14 13.25 4.40
CA LEU A 399 4.42 14.14 3.49
C LEU A 399 5.05 14.04 2.11
N ILE A 400 4.26 13.64 1.11
CA ILE A 400 4.69 13.50 -0.29
C ILE A 400 4.00 14.58 -1.11
N ASN A 401 4.73 15.60 -1.53
CA ASN A 401 4.20 16.65 -2.40
C ASN A 401 4.29 16.20 -3.87
N LYS A 402 3.15 16.00 -4.48
CA LYS A 402 2.97 15.54 -5.86
C LYS A 402 2.83 16.67 -6.88
N ASP A 403 2.94 17.94 -6.44
CA ASP A 403 2.95 19.08 -7.35
C ASP A 403 4.37 19.26 -7.92
N PRO A 404 4.58 19.18 -9.24
CA PRO A 404 5.92 19.25 -9.85
C PRO A 404 6.56 20.62 -9.77
N SER A 405 5.78 21.68 -9.49
CA SER A 405 6.19 23.07 -9.63
C SER A 405 6.07 23.91 -8.35
N ASN A 406 5.19 23.51 -7.43
CA ASN A 406 4.85 24.32 -6.27
C ASN A 406 5.15 23.62 -4.96
N ALA A 407 5.73 24.37 -4.02
CA ALA A 407 5.82 23.92 -2.64
C ALA A 407 4.43 23.87 -2.00
N ALA A 408 4.21 22.89 -1.11
CA ALA A 408 3.01 22.77 -0.32
C ALA A 408 3.22 23.37 1.07
N THR A 409 2.33 24.27 1.49
CA THR A 409 2.21 24.71 2.90
C THR A 409 1.20 23.81 3.60
N VAL A 410 1.67 23.05 4.57
CA VAL A 410 0.87 22.00 5.24
C VAL A 410 0.60 22.38 6.68
N SER A 411 -0.67 22.44 7.07
CA SER A 411 -1.10 22.53 8.48
C SER A 411 -1.35 21.14 9.03
N LEU A 412 -0.69 20.77 10.13
CA LEU A 412 -0.78 19.47 10.78
C LEU A 412 -1.66 19.53 12.02
N SER A 413 -2.55 18.57 12.18
CA SER A 413 -3.38 18.38 13.35
C SER A 413 -3.30 16.93 13.84
N TYR A 414 -3.41 16.72 15.16
CA TYR A 414 -3.21 15.43 15.78
C TYR A 414 -4.37 15.06 16.69
N SER A 415 -4.77 13.80 16.65
CA SER A 415 -5.70 13.17 17.56
C SER A 415 -5.00 11.99 18.24
N GLY A 416 -5.15 11.86 19.56
CA GLY A 416 -4.47 10.82 20.34
C GLY A 416 -2.96 11.00 20.49
N PHE A 417 -2.43 12.19 20.14
CA PHE A 417 -1.04 12.60 20.31
C PHE A 417 -0.96 14.12 20.51
N SER A 418 -0.04 14.55 21.36
CA SER A 418 0.28 15.96 21.57
C SER A 418 1.78 16.13 21.36
N PRO A 419 2.22 16.79 20.29
CA PRO A 419 3.64 16.99 20.05
C PRO A 419 4.26 17.94 21.08
N SER A 420 5.52 17.71 21.40
CA SER A 420 6.31 18.63 22.21
C SER A 420 6.52 19.97 21.46
N ALA A 421 6.87 21.01 22.20
CA ALA A 421 7.22 22.31 21.62
C ALA A 421 8.63 22.35 20.99
N SER A 422 9.40 21.24 21.06
CA SER A 422 10.72 21.14 20.43
C SER A 422 10.60 21.17 18.92
N THR A 423 11.65 21.69 18.26
CA THR A 423 11.75 21.64 16.80
C THR A 423 11.83 20.17 16.36
N PRO A 424 10.97 19.71 15.44
CA PRO A 424 11.01 18.34 14.94
C PRO A 424 12.30 18.06 14.16
N THR A 425 12.73 16.81 14.16
CA THR A 425 13.73 16.35 13.17
C THR A 425 13.01 16.11 11.86
N VAL A 426 13.54 16.68 10.78
CA VAL A 426 12.94 16.56 9.46
C VAL A 426 13.95 16.01 8.47
N TYR A 427 13.59 14.90 7.84
CA TYR A 427 14.29 14.36 6.68
C TYR A 427 13.61 14.82 5.41
N LEU A 428 14.39 15.24 4.43
CA LEU A 428 13.92 15.73 3.13
C LEU A 428 14.62 14.96 2.01
N TYR A 429 13.82 14.42 1.10
CA TYR A 429 14.26 13.99 -0.22
C TYR A 429 13.71 14.98 -1.24
N PRO A 430 14.55 15.86 -1.81
CA PRO A 430 14.11 16.87 -2.76
C PRO A 430 13.98 16.31 -4.19
N LYS A 431 13.23 17.00 -5.05
CA LYS A 431 13.14 16.68 -6.49
C LYS A 431 14.52 16.50 -7.10
N ASN A 432 14.73 15.40 -7.82
CA ASN A 432 16.00 15.03 -8.46
C ASN A 432 17.20 14.99 -7.48
N GLY A 433 16.94 14.79 -6.19
CA GLY A 433 17.99 14.66 -5.18
C GLY A 433 18.74 13.33 -5.30
N HIS A 434 20.00 13.34 -4.84
CA HIS A 434 20.84 12.14 -4.74
C HIS A 434 21.21 11.81 -3.29
N THR A 435 20.54 12.42 -2.34
CA THR A 435 20.73 12.20 -0.90
C THR A 435 19.46 12.56 -0.14
N ILE A 436 19.30 12.00 1.06
CA ILE A 436 18.31 12.46 2.04
C ILE A 436 19.00 13.46 2.97
N GLU A 437 18.41 14.63 3.12
CA GLU A 437 18.96 15.75 3.86
C GLU A 437 18.23 15.95 5.20
N LEU A 438 18.92 16.53 6.20
CA LEU A 438 18.25 17.11 7.36
C LEU A 438 17.86 18.55 7.01
N ALA A 439 16.60 18.89 7.19
CA ALA A 439 16.04 20.17 6.80
C ALA A 439 15.24 20.83 7.94
N ALA A 440 15.12 22.16 7.89
CA ALA A 440 14.28 22.94 8.79
C ALA A 440 13.09 23.48 7.99
N THR A 441 12.09 22.63 7.75
CA THR A 441 10.94 22.97 6.90
C THR A 441 9.73 23.51 7.66
N GLY A 442 9.77 23.50 8.99
CA GLY A 442 8.66 24.00 9.79
C GLY A 442 8.66 23.56 11.24
N THR A 443 7.48 23.49 11.80
CA THR A 443 7.19 23.14 13.19
C THR A 443 6.33 21.86 13.25
N ALA A 444 5.99 21.39 14.44
CA ALA A 444 5.02 20.31 14.60
C ALA A 444 3.62 20.64 14.04
N ALA A 445 3.26 21.93 13.94
CA ALA A 445 1.94 22.36 13.46
C ALA A 445 1.92 22.76 11.99
N THR A 446 3.06 23.13 11.42
CA THR A 446 3.15 23.62 10.03
C THR A 446 4.43 23.16 9.37
N GLN A 447 4.33 22.71 8.12
CA GLN A 447 5.48 22.30 7.30
C GLN A 447 5.41 22.94 5.92
N SER A 448 6.57 23.18 5.32
CA SER A 448 6.71 23.54 3.91
C SER A 448 7.40 22.39 3.18
N VAL A 449 6.67 21.71 2.30
CA VAL A 449 7.18 20.59 1.52
C VAL A 449 7.49 21.09 0.11
N PRO A 450 8.75 21.06 -0.35
CA PRO A 450 9.09 21.51 -1.70
C PRO A 450 8.33 20.76 -2.81
N ALA A 451 8.33 21.31 -4.02
CA ALA A 451 7.76 20.65 -5.19
C ALA A 451 8.42 19.28 -5.42
N TYR A 452 7.63 18.27 -5.78
CA TYR A 452 8.11 16.87 -6.01
C TYR A 452 9.13 16.42 -4.97
N ALA A 453 8.75 16.50 -3.69
CA ALA A 453 9.63 16.13 -2.57
C ALA A 453 8.91 15.28 -1.54
N ILE A 454 9.69 14.52 -0.80
CA ILE A 454 9.25 13.73 0.34
C ILE A 454 9.85 14.33 1.61
N THR A 455 9.02 14.56 2.62
CA THR A 455 9.45 15.03 3.93
C THR A 455 8.97 14.05 4.99
N VAL A 456 9.86 13.60 5.88
CA VAL A 456 9.49 12.84 7.09
C VAL A 456 9.76 13.72 8.31
N VAL A 457 8.70 14.01 9.06
CA VAL A 457 8.70 14.84 10.26
C VAL A 457 8.62 13.93 11.49
N GLN A 458 9.67 13.90 12.30
CA GLN A 458 9.72 13.10 13.52
C GLN A 458 9.35 13.97 14.72
N LEU A 459 8.30 13.56 15.43
CA LEU A 459 7.68 14.32 16.52
C LEU A 459 7.76 13.55 17.83
N HIS A 460 8.30 14.19 18.85
CA HIS A 460 8.30 13.66 20.21
C HIS A 460 7.02 14.03 20.97
N PRO A 461 6.51 13.18 21.86
CA PRO A 461 5.36 13.50 22.67
C PRO A 461 5.68 14.65 23.65
N ASN A 462 4.69 15.47 23.95
CA ASN A 462 4.75 16.40 25.05
C ASN A 462 4.66 15.59 26.37
N THR A 463 5.81 15.22 26.90
CA THR A 463 5.91 14.72 28.28
C THR A 463 5.76 15.92 29.20
N GLY A 464 4.50 16.37 29.40
CA GLY A 464 4.21 17.47 30.30
C GLY A 464 4.96 17.27 31.60
N GLY A 465 5.98 18.08 31.82
CA GLY A 465 6.61 18.17 33.14
C GLY A 465 5.50 18.53 34.10
N THR A 466 5.16 17.64 34.99
CA THR A 466 4.50 18.01 36.25
C THR A 466 5.44 18.99 36.93
N THR A 467 5.26 20.27 36.64
CA THR A 467 5.74 21.30 37.55
C THR A 467 4.87 21.13 38.79
N ASP A 468 5.32 20.28 39.69
CA ASP A 468 4.92 20.37 41.10
C ASP A 468 5.30 21.78 41.58
N GLY A 469 4.37 22.69 41.41
CA GLY A 469 4.34 23.94 42.10
C GLY A 469 4.01 23.64 43.57
N GLY A 470 4.97 23.07 44.30
CA GLY A 470 4.91 22.92 45.72
C GLY A 470 4.89 24.29 46.38
N THR A 471 3.71 24.81 46.63
CA THR A 471 3.54 25.87 47.64
C THR A 471 3.31 25.17 48.99
N THR A 472 4.40 25.02 49.73
CA THR A 472 4.35 24.68 51.16
C THR A 472 3.74 25.84 51.95
N THR A 473 2.53 25.65 52.41
CA THR A 473 2.07 26.30 53.67
C THR A 473 1.51 25.20 54.55
N GLY A 474 2.31 24.89 55.57
CA GLY A 474 1.89 23.99 56.62
C GLY A 474 0.82 24.61 57.50
N THR A 475 -0.08 23.79 57.98
CA THR A 475 -0.55 23.85 59.38
C THR A 475 -1.23 22.52 59.75
N THR A 476 -0.88 22.09 60.92
CA THR A 476 -1.18 20.86 61.63
C THR A 476 -2.63 20.68 62.08
N ASN A 477 -2.95 19.43 62.39
CA ASN A 477 -3.88 18.78 63.31
C ASN A 477 -5.09 18.09 62.64
N GLY A 478 -5.17 16.81 62.74
CA GLY A 478 -5.50 16.00 63.91
C GLY A 478 -6.92 15.48 63.81
N GLY A 479 -7.12 14.14 63.77
CA GLY A 479 -8.44 13.59 64.04
C GLY A 479 -8.84 12.34 63.25
N THR A 480 -8.62 11.21 63.90
CA THR A 480 -9.15 9.87 63.67
C THR A 480 -10.68 9.84 63.50
N THR A 481 -11.25 9.02 62.59
CA THR A 481 -12.09 7.83 62.91
C THR A 481 -12.86 7.31 61.70
N THR A 482 -12.75 6.03 61.54
CA THR A 482 -13.68 4.98 61.08
C THR A 482 -15.12 5.34 60.69
N GLY A 483 -15.62 4.71 59.64
CA GLY A 483 -17.06 4.55 59.41
C GLY A 483 -17.47 3.97 58.08
N THR A 484 -17.86 2.76 58.09
CA THR A 484 -18.40 1.81 57.10
C THR A 484 -19.75 2.28 56.49
N THR A 485 -20.00 1.75 55.28
CA THR A 485 -21.27 1.22 54.67
C THR A 485 -22.24 2.12 53.92
N THR A 486 -22.49 1.57 52.75
CA THR A 486 -23.77 1.24 52.04
C THR A 486 -24.62 2.32 51.38
N THR A 487 -24.80 2.00 50.08
CA THR A 487 -26.04 1.90 49.25
C THR A 487 -26.88 3.15 48.92
N ASN A 488 -27.23 3.08 47.65
CA ASN A 488 -28.48 3.49 47.01
C ASN A 488 -28.67 4.90 46.44
N GLY A 489 -28.82 4.88 45.13
CA GLY A 489 -29.99 5.32 44.40
C GLY A 489 -30.22 6.84 44.33
N GLY A 490 -30.36 7.29 43.12
CA GLY A 490 -31.03 8.55 42.87
C GLY A 490 -30.69 9.23 41.56
N THR A 491 -31.53 9.03 40.58
CA THR A 491 -31.78 9.85 39.40
C THR A 491 -31.85 11.33 39.73
N THR A 492 -31.21 12.21 38.98
CA THR A 492 -31.85 13.45 38.51
C THR A 492 -31.08 14.12 37.37
N THR A 493 -31.84 14.49 36.39
CA THR A 493 -31.73 15.41 35.27
C THR A 493 -31.04 16.73 35.58
N GLY A 494 -30.30 17.25 34.60
CA GLY A 494 -29.83 18.64 34.57
C GLY A 494 -29.15 19.03 33.28
N THR A 495 -29.91 19.54 32.35
CA THR A 495 -29.65 20.39 31.19
C THR A 495 -28.55 21.44 31.44
N THR A 496 -27.63 21.80 30.51
CA THR A 496 -27.80 22.60 29.28
C THR A 496 -26.46 23.02 28.69
N ASN A 497 -26.46 23.08 27.36
CA ASN A 497 -25.81 23.99 26.39
C ASN A 497 -24.27 24.00 26.29
N GLY A 498 -23.74 23.96 25.12
CA GLY A 498 -24.09 24.36 23.77
C GLY A 498 -23.00 24.10 22.80
N GLY A 499 -23.38 23.75 21.63
CA GLY A 499 -23.13 24.23 20.29
C GLY A 499 -21.72 23.98 19.76
N THR A 500 -21.54 23.35 18.61
CA THR A 500 -22.01 23.70 17.28
C THR A 500 -21.65 22.63 16.27
N ASN A 501 -22.62 22.29 15.44
CA ASN A 501 -22.61 21.88 14.05
C ASN A 501 -21.64 20.81 13.52
N GLY A 502 -22.17 19.59 13.46
CA GLY A 502 -21.94 18.63 12.38
C GLY A 502 -23.30 18.01 12.10
N GLY A 503 -23.96 18.44 11.01
CA GLY A 503 -25.31 18.00 10.68
C GLY A 503 -25.36 16.53 10.29
N THR A 504 -25.73 15.66 11.22
CA THR A 504 -26.16 14.29 10.96
C THR A 504 -27.67 14.31 10.83
N THR A 505 -28.18 14.33 9.60
CA THR A 505 -29.61 14.07 9.38
C THR A 505 -29.86 12.58 9.39
N THR A 506 -30.25 12.04 10.54
CA THR A 506 -30.90 10.74 10.64
C THR A 506 -32.32 10.88 10.09
N GLY A 507 -32.54 10.37 8.88
CA GLY A 507 -33.89 10.15 8.36
C GLY A 507 -34.55 9.05 9.19
N GLY A 508 -35.53 9.45 10.05
CA GLY A 508 -36.30 8.52 10.87
C GLY A 508 -37.30 7.76 10.01
N GLY A 509 -37.02 6.48 9.81
CA GLY A 509 -38.00 5.49 9.42
C GLY A 509 -37.86 4.32 10.38
N SER A 510 -38.98 3.77 10.89
CA SER A 510 -39.01 2.55 11.68
C SER A 510 -38.66 1.34 10.80
N GLY A 511 -37.47 1.36 10.25
CA GLY A 511 -36.94 0.32 9.37
C GLY A 511 -35.91 -0.55 10.09
N ALA A 512 -35.69 -1.75 9.60
CA ALA A 512 -34.69 -2.68 10.10
C ALA A 512 -33.25 -2.13 10.03
N CYS A 513 -32.98 -1.05 9.26
CA CYS A 513 -31.68 -0.42 9.14
C CYS A 513 -31.76 1.13 9.05
N THR A 514 -30.63 1.77 9.31
CA THR A 514 -30.41 3.22 9.13
C THR A 514 -29.20 3.45 8.22
N ALA A 515 -29.16 4.62 7.55
CA ALA A 515 -28.03 5.03 6.72
C ALA A 515 -27.59 6.44 7.09
N ALA A 516 -26.28 6.65 7.17
CA ALA A 516 -25.66 7.95 7.44
C ALA A 516 -24.62 8.25 6.35
N TYR A 517 -24.67 9.49 5.82
CA TYR A 517 -23.78 9.96 4.75
C TYR A 517 -22.69 10.87 5.31
N SER A 518 -21.50 10.75 4.74
CA SER A 518 -20.41 11.70 4.89
C SER A 518 -19.72 11.96 3.53
N THR A 519 -19.31 13.21 3.30
CA THR A 519 -18.36 13.51 2.22
C THR A 519 -16.96 13.28 2.76
N THR A 520 -16.25 12.30 2.23
CA THR A 520 -14.90 11.93 2.69
C THR A 520 -13.81 12.70 1.96
N ASN A 521 -14.09 13.16 0.73
CA ASN A 521 -13.18 13.99 -0.06
C ASN A 521 -13.97 14.84 -1.07
N SER A 522 -13.40 16.00 -1.47
CA SER A 522 -13.96 16.83 -2.55
C SER A 522 -12.88 17.59 -3.29
N TRP A 523 -13.08 17.76 -4.60
CA TRP A 523 -12.16 18.47 -5.51
C TRP A 523 -12.96 19.31 -6.51
N SER A 524 -12.26 20.06 -7.33
CA SER A 524 -12.94 20.85 -8.38
C SER A 524 -13.66 19.94 -9.35
N GLY A 525 -14.99 20.01 -9.36
CA GLY A 525 -15.84 19.23 -10.25
C GLY A 525 -16.30 17.85 -9.75
N GLY A 526 -15.83 17.39 -8.55
CA GLY A 526 -16.26 16.10 -8.02
C GLY A 526 -16.06 15.91 -6.51
N PHE A 527 -16.53 14.79 -5.99
CA PHE A 527 -16.37 14.44 -4.58
C PHE A 527 -16.50 12.93 -4.37
N GLN A 528 -15.99 12.49 -3.22
CA GLN A 528 -16.17 11.13 -2.71
C GLN A 528 -17.17 11.15 -1.55
N GLY A 529 -18.17 10.30 -1.65
CA GLY A 529 -19.16 10.08 -0.59
C GLY A 529 -19.01 8.69 0.03
N GLU A 530 -19.22 8.61 1.33
CA GLU A 530 -19.35 7.35 2.07
C GLU A 530 -20.70 7.27 2.74
N VAL A 531 -21.29 6.09 2.74
CA VAL A 531 -22.56 5.81 3.43
C VAL A 531 -22.35 4.64 4.38
N LYS A 532 -22.56 4.89 5.68
CA LYS A 532 -22.58 3.87 6.73
C LYS A 532 -24.01 3.36 6.90
N VAL A 533 -24.21 2.06 6.68
CA VAL A 533 -25.47 1.34 6.91
C VAL A 533 -25.37 0.61 8.24
N THR A 534 -26.36 0.80 9.13
CA THR A 534 -26.39 0.17 10.45
C THR A 534 -27.70 -0.59 10.65
N ALA A 535 -27.62 -1.85 11.04
CA ALA A 535 -28.80 -2.64 11.42
C ALA A 535 -29.41 -2.10 12.72
N GLY A 536 -30.73 -2.17 12.84
CA GLY A 536 -31.44 -1.85 14.07
C GLY A 536 -31.19 -2.88 15.19
N SER A 537 -32.19 -3.03 16.08
CA SER A 537 -32.12 -4.02 17.17
C SER A 537 -32.28 -5.48 16.71
N SER A 538 -32.60 -5.69 15.44
CA SER A 538 -32.69 -7.02 14.79
C SER A 538 -31.65 -7.15 13.70
N ALA A 539 -31.20 -8.37 13.43
CA ALA A 539 -30.32 -8.66 12.29
C ALA A 539 -31.04 -8.38 10.97
N VAL A 540 -30.32 -7.88 9.97
CA VAL A 540 -30.81 -7.69 8.60
C VAL A 540 -30.11 -8.66 7.65
N ASN A 541 -30.84 -9.14 6.64
CA ASN A 541 -30.30 -10.03 5.61
C ASN A 541 -30.55 -9.40 4.23
N GLY A 542 -29.78 -8.38 3.95
CA GLY A 542 -29.90 -7.51 2.79
C GLY A 542 -30.32 -6.09 3.19
N TRP A 543 -29.79 -5.11 2.48
CA TRP A 543 -30.15 -3.69 2.63
C TRP A 543 -30.14 -2.97 1.28
N THR A 544 -30.95 -1.92 1.20
CA THR A 544 -30.94 -0.99 0.07
C THR A 544 -31.02 0.43 0.61
N VAL A 545 -30.12 1.30 0.17
CA VAL A 545 -30.13 2.72 0.48
C VAL A 545 -30.56 3.51 -0.73
N HIS A 546 -31.49 4.43 -0.51
CA HIS A 546 -32.02 5.32 -1.55
C HIS A 546 -31.83 6.78 -1.21
N TRP A 547 -31.46 7.60 -2.21
CA TRP A 547 -31.43 9.07 -2.14
C TRP A 547 -31.62 9.70 -3.52
N THR A 548 -31.70 11.04 -3.56
CA THR A 548 -31.78 11.81 -4.79
C THR A 548 -30.56 12.68 -4.94
N LEU A 549 -29.90 12.63 -6.10
CA LEU A 549 -28.78 13.50 -6.45
C LEU A 549 -29.26 14.94 -6.62
N ALA A 550 -28.47 15.89 -6.16
CA ALA A 550 -28.69 17.30 -6.46
C ALA A 550 -28.43 17.60 -7.95
N GLY A 551 -28.98 18.73 -8.42
CA GLY A 551 -28.80 19.14 -9.82
C GLY A 551 -27.31 19.26 -10.18
N GLY A 552 -26.92 18.66 -11.30
CA GLY A 552 -25.54 18.64 -11.79
C GLY A 552 -24.65 17.54 -11.19
N GLN A 553 -25.18 16.70 -10.29
CA GLN A 553 -24.45 15.55 -9.76
C GLN A 553 -24.69 14.30 -10.61
N SER A 554 -23.64 13.44 -10.72
CA SER A 554 -23.75 12.10 -11.28
C SER A 554 -22.73 11.20 -10.58
N ILE A 555 -23.10 9.94 -10.28
CA ILE A 555 -22.16 8.96 -9.72
C ILE A 555 -21.36 8.37 -10.88
N SER A 556 -20.02 8.44 -10.76
CA SER A 556 -19.08 7.91 -11.74
C SER A 556 -18.55 6.53 -11.35
N GLN A 557 -18.46 6.24 -10.05
CA GLN A 557 -17.96 4.96 -9.53
C GLN A 557 -18.62 4.63 -8.20
N ILE A 558 -18.75 3.35 -7.89
CA ILE A 558 -19.26 2.85 -6.60
C ILE A 558 -18.47 1.61 -6.18
N TRP A 559 -18.29 1.41 -4.87
CA TRP A 559 -17.71 0.19 -4.29
C TRP A 559 -18.49 -0.24 -3.06
N ASN A 560 -18.41 -1.52 -2.73
CA ASN A 560 -19.14 -2.18 -1.64
C ASN A 560 -20.68 -2.09 -1.75
N GLY A 561 -21.19 -1.87 -2.97
CA GLY A 561 -22.62 -1.83 -3.24
C GLY A 561 -22.92 -1.93 -4.72
N THR A 562 -24.14 -2.31 -5.06
CA THR A 562 -24.62 -2.39 -6.44
C THR A 562 -25.51 -1.19 -6.74
N LEU A 563 -25.08 -0.33 -7.66
CA LEU A 563 -25.75 0.90 -8.06
C LEU A 563 -26.87 0.63 -9.06
N SER A 564 -28.02 1.27 -8.87
CA SER A 564 -29.01 1.49 -9.92
C SER A 564 -29.54 2.92 -9.83
N THR A 565 -29.70 3.57 -10.97
CA THR A 565 -30.19 4.96 -11.05
C THR A 565 -31.45 5.05 -11.91
N SER A 566 -32.35 5.98 -11.56
CA SER A 566 -33.51 6.34 -12.34
C SER A 566 -33.69 7.85 -12.28
N GLY A 567 -33.33 8.55 -13.35
CA GLY A 567 -33.19 10.00 -13.33
C GLY A 567 -32.20 10.46 -12.30
N SER A 568 -32.59 11.34 -11.37
CA SER A 568 -31.76 11.74 -10.22
C SER A 568 -31.85 10.78 -9.03
N GLY A 569 -32.71 9.79 -9.05
CA GLY A 569 -32.88 8.81 -7.98
C GLY A 569 -31.78 7.76 -8.02
N VAL A 570 -31.18 7.51 -6.87
CA VAL A 570 -30.10 6.53 -6.66
C VAL A 570 -30.61 5.45 -5.70
N ASN A 571 -30.40 4.19 -6.08
CA ASN A 571 -30.55 3.03 -5.21
C ASN A 571 -29.23 2.28 -5.18
N VAL A 572 -28.74 2.01 -3.98
CA VAL A 572 -27.56 1.16 -3.75
C VAL A 572 -28.00 -0.04 -2.92
N LYS A 573 -27.92 -1.21 -3.52
CA LYS A 573 -28.17 -2.48 -2.86
C LYS A 573 -26.83 -3.03 -2.35
N ASN A 574 -26.88 -3.79 -1.26
CA ASN A 574 -25.70 -4.48 -0.73
C ASN A 574 -25.00 -5.36 -1.79
N ALA A 575 -23.70 -5.45 -1.70
CA ALA A 575 -22.91 -6.48 -2.38
C ALA A 575 -23.17 -7.86 -1.74
N SER A 576 -22.80 -8.93 -2.43
CA SER A 576 -23.08 -10.31 -1.98
C SER A 576 -22.51 -10.63 -0.58
N TYR A 577 -21.44 -9.95 -0.16
CA TYR A 577 -20.70 -10.23 1.06
C TYR A 577 -21.05 -9.33 2.25
N ASN A 578 -21.76 -8.21 2.07
CA ASN A 578 -22.03 -7.23 3.13
C ASN A 578 -23.53 -7.00 3.43
N GLY A 579 -24.41 -7.86 2.90
CA GLY A 579 -25.85 -7.75 3.11
C GLY A 579 -26.34 -8.25 4.45
N SER A 580 -25.62 -9.18 5.09
CA SER A 580 -26.01 -9.76 6.38
C SER A 580 -25.32 -9.02 7.52
N LEU A 581 -26.12 -8.30 8.34
CA LEU A 581 -25.64 -7.54 9.48
C LEU A 581 -26.30 -8.05 10.76
N ALA A 582 -25.51 -8.38 11.78
CA ALA A 582 -26.01 -8.67 13.13
C ALA A 582 -26.70 -7.44 13.74
N PRO A 583 -27.52 -7.59 14.79
CA PRO A 583 -28.12 -6.45 15.48
C PRO A 583 -27.07 -5.39 15.83
N SER A 584 -27.37 -4.13 15.52
CA SER A 584 -26.48 -2.97 15.72
C SER A 584 -25.13 -3.00 14.97
N ALA A 585 -24.86 -4.02 14.17
CA ALA A 585 -23.69 -4.05 13.30
C ALA A 585 -23.85 -3.10 12.12
N SER A 586 -22.72 -2.65 11.55
CA SER A 586 -22.73 -1.73 10.42
C SER A 586 -21.72 -2.16 9.34
N THR A 587 -22.01 -1.70 8.13
CA THR A 587 -21.12 -1.79 6.96
C THR A 587 -21.10 -0.44 6.28
N THR A 588 -20.12 -0.23 5.36
CA THR A 588 -20.03 0.98 4.55
C THR A 588 -20.00 0.64 3.07
N PHE A 589 -20.50 1.56 2.24
CA PHE A 589 -20.20 1.62 0.82
C PHE A 589 -19.79 3.05 0.47
N GLY A 590 -19.02 3.21 -0.60
CA GLY A 590 -18.59 4.53 -1.03
C GLY A 590 -18.79 4.74 -2.53
N PHE A 591 -18.69 6.00 -2.97
CA PHE A 591 -18.84 6.34 -4.37
C PHE A 591 -18.06 7.62 -4.73
N LEU A 592 -17.68 7.73 -6.00
CA LEU A 592 -17.22 8.97 -6.61
C LEU A 592 -18.38 9.60 -7.37
N ALA A 593 -18.52 10.91 -7.25
CA ALA A 593 -19.53 11.67 -7.98
C ALA A 593 -18.97 12.96 -8.57
N ASN A 594 -19.46 13.31 -9.75
CA ASN A 594 -19.22 14.63 -10.34
C ASN A 594 -20.17 15.66 -9.72
N GLY A 595 -19.76 16.92 -9.69
CA GLY A 595 -20.55 18.04 -9.17
C GLY A 595 -20.09 18.51 -7.79
N THR A 596 -20.86 19.40 -7.18
CA THR A 596 -20.58 19.94 -5.84
C THR A 596 -21.18 19.01 -4.78
N PRO A 597 -20.44 18.65 -3.70
CA PRO A 597 -20.98 17.79 -2.65
C PRO A 597 -22.15 18.47 -1.93
N THR A 598 -23.15 17.66 -1.63
CA THR A 598 -24.32 18.04 -0.81
C THR A 598 -24.58 16.92 0.19
N THR A 599 -25.28 17.22 1.28
CA THR A 599 -25.71 16.19 2.23
C THR A 599 -27.11 15.69 1.85
N PRO A 600 -27.23 14.53 1.20
CA PRO A 600 -28.53 13.99 0.80
C PRO A 600 -29.28 13.42 2.00
N THR A 601 -30.61 13.41 1.92
CA THR A 601 -31.45 12.63 2.84
C THR A 601 -31.48 11.18 2.35
N LEU A 602 -31.04 10.26 3.21
CA LEU A 602 -30.98 8.83 2.91
C LEU A 602 -32.17 8.09 3.52
N THR A 603 -32.65 7.07 2.81
CA THR A 603 -33.57 6.06 3.36
C THR A 603 -32.91 4.68 3.24
N CYS A 604 -32.97 3.88 4.32
CA CYS A 604 -32.50 2.49 4.31
C CYS A 604 -33.68 1.54 4.47
N THR A 605 -33.75 0.53 3.63
CA THR A 605 -34.74 -0.54 3.69
C THR A 605 -34.05 -1.90 3.72
N SER A 606 -34.63 -2.85 4.42
CA SER A 606 -34.20 -4.26 4.42
C SER A 606 -35.39 -5.13 4.04
N PRO A 607 -35.20 -6.19 3.22
CA PRO A 607 -36.29 -7.14 2.84
C PRO A 607 -36.93 -7.79 4.04
#